data_d801acf3b6020fee2c4e4d660a202d37
#
_entry.id   d801acf3b6020fee2c4e4d660a202d37
#
_cell.length_a   1.000
_cell.length_b   1.000
_cell.length_c   1.000
_cell.angle_alpha   90.00
_cell.angle_beta   90.00
_cell.angle_gamma   90.00
#
_symmetry.space_group_name_H-M   'P 1'
#
loop_
_entity.id
_entity.type
_entity.pdbx_description
1 polymer ?
#
loop_
_entity_poly.entity_id
_entity_poly.type
_entity_poly.pdbx_seq_one_letter_code
_entity_poly.pdbx_strand_id
1 'polypeptide(L)'
;KNDYTSGGIRQFIPPMGLTAIGDADLAYKMANALARQMAAIGVTQFYHPVCDVNINPLNPEIGVRSFGDDPAVCARFVEATVRGYQDAGVVATAKHFPGRGDSATDAHDVLDVCRADLARMQAVELVTFQAAIRAGAKAVMTAHTIYPPYDKIYPSTLSRAILTDLLRQELGFEGVIVSDAIGMAAILKKWPLPKACALAIQAGVDTILLKADDESRSQCYFGIKSAVERGELAEERLNDAVRRLLNMKYDQGLFEKAGKNDPAKTTEVARGREVIDLSREVAHKALLVVRDEKKLLPLDKSKKILVIEQCIPYPFLGKDLYSHPHMFCEAMTKHSTNLILDDTAFHADDDEGELDEALELAKQADLVVMTNFFARIEKRGNNSHLVKKLKAAGHTVVVVTNSPYIMGTTAEADAVVCNFSGSPDSIRIAADLLFGAVQPCPSTKMPVKLPPVKAAPAGKPAAKKPSGKKPPAKKSAPKKGFAFGGKC
;
A
#
# COMPACT_ATOMS: atom_id res chain seq x y z
N LYS A 1 2.32 24.75 -10.62
CA LYS A 1 3.69 24.27 -10.54
C LYS A 1 3.69 23.05 -9.64
N ASN A 2 4.14 21.92 -10.15
CA ASN A 2 4.41 20.67 -9.48
C ASN A 2 3.20 19.99 -8.78
N ASP A 3 2.23 19.52 -9.56
CA ASP A 3 1.40 18.40 -9.14
C ASP A 3 2.29 17.15 -9.22
N TYR A 4 2.89 16.81 -8.08
CA TYR A 4 3.81 15.70 -7.91
C TYR A 4 3.05 14.36 -7.95
N THR A 5 2.61 14.01 -9.12
CA THR A 5 1.98 12.72 -9.37
C THR A 5 2.85 12.00 -10.38
N SER A 6 3.08 10.73 -10.21
CA SER A 6 3.75 9.91 -11.22
C SER A 6 3.09 10.16 -12.57
N GLY A 7 3.78 10.85 -13.49
CA GLY A 7 3.26 11.15 -14.81
C GLY A 7 2.07 12.12 -14.90
N GLY A 8 1.77 12.92 -13.86
CA GLY A 8 0.67 13.90 -13.88
C GLY A 8 -0.71 13.36 -13.45
N ILE A 9 -0.79 12.10 -13.00
CA ILE A 9 -2.01 11.47 -12.47
C ILE A 9 -2.26 11.95 -11.04
N ARG A 10 -3.49 12.38 -10.73
CA ARG A 10 -3.86 12.80 -9.38
C ARG A 10 -3.89 11.63 -8.43
N GLN A 11 -3.18 11.73 -7.32
CA GLN A 11 -3.21 10.75 -6.26
C GLN A 11 -4.41 10.98 -5.34
N PHE A 12 -5.03 9.89 -4.93
CA PHE A 12 -6.10 9.88 -3.94
C PHE A 12 -5.65 9.19 -2.65
N ILE A 13 -6.48 9.29 -1.61
CA ILE A 13 -6.24 8.61 -0.34
C ILE A 13 -6.41 7.08 -0.49
N PRO A 14 -5.76 6.29 0.37
CA PRO A 14 -5.92 4.83 0.37
C PRO A 14 -7.31 4.41 0.88
N PRO A 15 -7.70 3.14 0.64
CA PRO A 15 -9.01 2.59 0.98
C PRO A 15 -9.45 2.83 2.42
N MET A 16 -8.57 2.68 3.40
CA MET A 16 -8.92 2.87 4.81
C MET A 16 -9.38 4.30 5.13
N GLY A 17 -8.83 5.31 4.44
CA GLY A 17 -9.28 6.68 4.56
C GLY A 17 -10.71 6.88 4.03
N LEU A 18 -11.12 6.16 2.97
CA LEU A 18 -12.49 6.19 2.48
C LEU A 18 -13.48 5.61 3.51
N THR A 19 -13.08 4.54 4.17
CA THR A 19 -13.90 3.95 5.24
C THR A 19 -14.01 4.88 6.43
N ALA A 20 -12.95 5.61 6.76
CA ALA A 20 -13.00 6.65 7.80
C ALA A 20 -14.04 7.72 7.48
N ILE A 21 -14.19 8.12 6.23
CA ILE A 21 -15.24 9.04 5.76
C ILE A 21 -16.64 8.42 5.92
N GLY A 22 -16.77 7.11 5.70
CA GLY A 22 -18.02 6.37 5.83
C GLY A 22 -18.96 6.46 4.64
N ASP A 23 -18.55 7.09 3.54
CA ASP A 23 -19.34 7.37 2.32
C ASP A 23 -18.91 6.46 1.16
N ALA A 24 -19.70 5.43 0.87
CA ALA A 24 -19.43 4.49 -0.22
C ALA A 24 -19.67 5.10 -1.62
N ASP A 25 -20.56 6.09 -1.74
CA ASP A 25 -20.79 6.78 -3.02
C ASP A 25 -19.56 7.66 -3.36
N LEU A 26 -18.93 8.26 -2.36
CA LEU A 26 -17.68 8.98 -2.55
C LEU A 26 -16.55 8.03 -2.95
N ALA A 27 -16.52 6.82 -2.39
CA ALA A 27 -15.56 5.79 -2.80
C ALA A 27 -15.77 5.36 -4.27
N TYR A 28 -17.02 5.18 -4.71
CA TYR A 28 -17.34 4.96 -6.12
C TYR A 28 -16.85 6.10 -7.02
N LYS A 29 -17.16 7.36 -6.66
CA LYS A 29 -16.74 8.55 -7.43
C LYS A 29 -15.22 8.63 -7.54
N MET A 30 -14.51 8.40 -6.43
CA MET A 30 -13.05 8.41 -6.41
C MET A 30 -12.47 7.29 -7.29
N ALA A 31 -13.00 6.07 -7.20
CA ALA A 31 -12.59 4.95 -8.01
C ALA A 31 -12.81 5.22 -9.50
N ASN A 32 -13.97 5.76 -9.88
CA ASN A 32 -14.29 6.13 -11.25
C ASN A 32 -13.36 7.22 -11.79
N ALA A 33 -13.12 8.28 -11.00
CA ALA A 33 -12.21 9.35 -11.40
C ALA A 33 -10.78 8.87 -11.58
N LEU A 34 -10.29 7.99 -10.69
CA LEU A 34 -8.96 7.37 -10.83
C LEU A 34 -8.89 6.50 -12.08
N ALA A 35 -9.91 5.67 -12.32
CA ALA A 35 -9.95 4.79 -13.49
C ALA A 35 -9.98 5.58 -14.81
N ARG A 36 -10.74 6.67 -14.89
CA ARG A 36 -10.75 7.56 -16.09
C ARG A 36 -9.36 8.14 -16.37
N GLN A 37 -8.65 8.60 -15.33
CA GLN A 37 -7.27 9.10 -15.49
C GLN A 37 -6.34 8.02 -16.04
N MET A 38 -6.43 6.81 -15.49
CA MET A 38 -5.55 5.70 -15.87
C MET A 38 -5.91 5.13 -17.24
N ALA A 39 -7.19 5.08 -17.59
CA ALA A 39 -7.64 4.71 -18.94
C ALA A 39 -7.11 5.69 -19.98
N ALA A 40 -7.05 6.99 -19.67
CA ALA A 40 -6.53 8.02 -20.56
C ALA A 40 -5.04 7.83 -20.90
N ILE A 41 -4.26 7.16 -20.04
CA ILE A 41 -2.86 6.78 -20.33
C ILE A 41 -2.70 5.33 -20.83
N GLY A 42 -3.81 4.63 -21.11
CA GLY A 42 -3.80 3.29 -21.69
C GLY A 42 -3.80 2.14 -20.69
N VAL A 43 -4.00 2.39 -19.39
CA VAL A 43 -4.16 1.33 -18.39
C VAL A 43 -5.57 0.77 -18.48
N THR A 44 -5.68 -0.54 -18.68
CA THR A 44 -6.96 -1.25 -18.87
C THR A 44 -7.33 -2.17 -17.74
N GLN A 45 -6.41 -2.44 -16.81
CA GLN A 45 -6.63 -3.29 -15.65
C GLN A 45 -5.90 -2.75 -14.43
N PHE A 46 -6.61 -2.66 -13.30
CA PHE A 46 -6.04 -2.39 -11.98
C PHE A 46 -5.90 -3.66 -11.15
N TYR A 47 -4.79 -3.81 -10.45
CA TYR A 47 -4.66 -4.78 -9.38
C TYR A 47 -5.20 -4.21 -8.06
N HIS A 48 -6.50 -3.86 -8.09
CA HIS A 48 -7.26 -3.25 -7.01
C HIS A 48 -8.77 -3.52 -7.22
N PRO A 49 -9.61 -3.60 -6.19
CA PRO A 49 -9.37 -3.28 -4.78
C PRO A 49 -8.62 -4.36 -3.99
N VAL A 50 -8.02 -3.94 -2.87
CA VAL A 50 -7.55 -4.85 -1.83
C VAL A 50 -8.76 -5.28 -1.00
N CYS A 51 -9.12 -6.56 -1.09
CA CYS A 51 -10.27 -7.16 -0.42
C CYS A 51 -9.90 -7.81 0.93
N ASP A 52 -8.63 -7.74 1.31
CA ASP A 52 -8.16 -8.27 2.59
C ASP A 52 -8.78 -7.47 3.74
N VAL A 53 -9.50 -8.14 4.65
CA VAL A 53 -10.00 -7.53 5.89
C VAL A 53 -8.87 -7.48 6.91
N ASN A 54 -8.41 -6.29 7.31
CA ASN A 54 -7.19 -6.13 8.11
C ASN A 54 -7.41 -6.42 9.59
N ILE A 55 -7.67 -7.69 9.91
CA ILE A 55 -7.93 -8.16 11.30
C ILE A 55 -6.70 -8.00 12.19
N ASN A 56 -5.50 -8.17 11.62
CA ASN A 56 -4.25 -8.01 12.35
C ASN A 56 -3.70 -6.57 12.16
N PRO A 57 -3.74 -5.71 13.20
CA PRO A 57 -3.17 -4.37 13.13
C PRO A 57 -1.67 -4.35 12.81
N LEU A 58 -0.98 -5.46 13.11
CA LEU A 58 0.46 -5.65 12.86
C LEU A 58 0.75 -6.28 11.50
N ASN A 59 -0.25 -6.40 10.62
CA ASN A 59 -0.04 -6.93 9.28
C ASN A 59 0.97 -6.07 8.50
N PRO A 60 2.14 -6.63 8.10
CA PRO A 60 3.23 -5.84 7.53
C PRO A 60 2.98 -5.39 6.09
N GLU A 61 1.97 -5.94 5.42
CA GLU A 61 1.74 -5.66 4.00
C GLU A 61 0.43 -4.94 3.71
N ILE A 62 -0.63 -5.24 4.45
CA ILE A 62 -1.99 -4.78 4.11
C ILE A 62 -2.25 -3.39 4.69
N GLY A 63 -2.33 -3.24 6.01
CA GLY A 63 -2.51 -1.94 6.66
C GLY A 63 -3.59 -1.07 6.02
N VAL A 64 -3.26 0.17 5.73
CA VAL A 64 -4.18 1.17 5.12
C VAL A 64 -4.63 0.86 3.70
N ARG A 65 -4.03 -0.14 3.05
CA ARG A 65 -4.47 -0.64 1.74
C ARG A 65 -5.81 -1.38 1.81
N SER A 66 -6.18 -1.91 2.99
CA SER A 66 -7.50 -2.46 3.29
C SER A 66 -8.53 -1.35 3.53
N PHE A 67 -9.80 -1.70 3.41
CA PHE A 67 -10.91 -0.85 3.84
C PHE A 67 -11.14 -0.87 5.37
N GLY A 68 -10.48 -1.75 6.13
CA GLY A 68 -10.61 -1.82 7.58
C GLY A 68 -10.63 -3.23 8.13
N ASP A 69 -11.18 -3.40 9.34
CA ASP A 69 -11.25 -4.65 10.09
C ASP A 69 -12.68 -5.22 10.25
N ASP A 70 -13.69 -4.51 9.74
CA ASP A 70 -15.09 -4.98 9.71
C ASP A 70 -15.43 -5.54 8.32
N PRO A 71 -15.74 -6.85 8.19
CA PRO A 71 -15.99 -7.49 6.90
C PRO A 71 -17.17 -6.88 6.14
N ALA A 72 -18.25 -6.51 6.82
CA ALA A 72 -19.45 -5.97 6.18
C ALA A 72 -19.21 -4.54 5.66
N VAL A 73 -18.48 -3.75 6.43
CA VAL A 73 -18.07 -2.41 6.00
C VAL A 73 -17.11 -2.53 4.81
N CYS A 74 -16.08 -3.36 4.90
CA CYS A 74 -15.14 -3.60 3.81
C CYS A 74 -15.87 -4.05 2.52
N ALA A 75 -16.82 -4.97 2.62
CA ALA A 75 -17.60 -5.47 1.48
C ALA A 75 -18.36 -4.36 0.74
N ARG A 76 -19.00 -3.44 1.48
CA ARG A 76 -19.70 -2.28 0.90
C ARG A 76 -18.76 -1.37 0.09
N PHE A 77 -17.57 -1.10 0.63
CA PHE A 77 -16.58 -0.25 -0.05
C PHE A 77 -15.90 -0.97 -1.21
N VAL A 78 -15.66 -2.27 -1.10
CA VAL A 78 -15.16 -3.11 -2.20
C VAL A 78 -16.14 -3.07 -3.37
N GLU A 79 -17.43 -3.28 -3.12
CA GLU A 79 -18.48 -3.22 -4.15
C GLU A 79 -18.51 -1.87 -4.87
N ALA A 80 -18.52 -0.77 -4.11
CA ALA A 80 -18.50 0.58 -4.67
C ALA A 80 -17.26 0.82 -5.54
N THR A 81 -16.10 0.37 -5.08
CA THR A 81 -14.81 0.55 -5.79
C THR A 81 -14.76 -0.30 -7.07
N VAL A 82 -15.22 -1.55 -7.04
CA VAL A 82 -15.28 -2.41 -8.24
C VAL A 82 -16.17 -1.76 -9.29
N ARG A 83 -17.38 -1.34 -8.93
CA ARG A 83 -18.28 -0.64 -9.86
C ARG A 83 -17.65 0.62 -10.41
N GLY A 84 -17.06 1.45 -9.55
CA GLY A 84 -16.42 2.71 -9.99
C GLY A 84 -15.34 2.49 -11.03
N TYR A 85 -14.48 1.49 -10.87
CA TYR A 85 -13.45 1.16 -11.88
C TYR A 85 -14.04 0.64 -13.18
N GLN A 86 -14.98 -0.30 -13.10
CA GLN A 86 -15.51 -0.98 -14.28
C GLN A 86 -16.44 -0.09 -15.10
N ASP A 87 -17.23 0.79 -14.48
CA ASP A 87 -18.05 1.78 -15.16
C ASP A 87 -17.20 2.82 -15.92
N ALA A 88 -15.93 3.03 -15.51
CA ALA A 88 -14.96 3.82 -16.24
C ALA A 88 -14.15 3.02 -17.29
N GLY A 89 -14.48 1.77 -17.52
CA GLY A 89 -13.86 0.91 -18.53
C GLY A 89 -12.53 0.27 -18.10
N VAL A 90 -12.18 0.25 -16.81
CA VAL A 90 -10.96 -0.38 -16.30
C VAL A 90 -11.31 -1.64 -15.49
N VAL A 91 -10.68 -2.75 -15.80
CA VAL A 91 -10.89 -4.02 -15.09
C VAL A 91 -10.44 -3.91 -13.63
N ALA A 92 -11.35 -4.17 -12.71
CA ALA A 92 -11.04 -4.34 -11.29
C ALA A 92 -10.50 -5.75 -11.02
N THR A 93 -9.47 -5.85 -10.18
CA THR A 93 -8.87 -7.13 -9.73
C THR A 93 -8.94 -7.22 -8.22
N ALA A 94 -9.88 -7.99 -7.70
CA ALA A 94 -10.04 -8.21 -6.25
C ALA A 94 -8.88 -9.04 -5.69
N LYS A 95 -8.22 -8.59 -4.60
CA LYS A 95 -7.01 -9.24 -4.09
C LYS A 95 -6.86 -9.13 -2.57
N HIS A 96 -6.16 -10.04 -1.95
CA HIS A 96 -5.47 -11.24 -2.44
C HIS A 96 -6.27 -12.48 -1.99
N PHE A 97 -6.86 -13.21 -2.93
CA PHE A 97 -7.79 -14.32 -2.64
C PHE A 97 -7.10 -15.50 -1.96
N PRO A 98 -7.71 -16.10 -0.92
CA PRO A 98 -9.02 -15.84 -0.33
C PRO A 98 -9.02 -14.84 0.85
N GLY A 99 -7.96 -14.06 1.07
CA GLY A 99 -7.84 -13.02 2.10
C GLY A 99 -6.65 -13.26 3.03
N ARG A 100 -5.77 -12.25 3.16
CA ARG A 100 -4.57 -12.31 3.99
C ARG A 100 -4.47 -11.16 5.02
N GLY A 101 -5.61 -10.59 5.42
CA GLY A 101 -5.63 -9.48 6.35
C GLY A 101 -5.19 -9.83 7.80
N ASP A 102 -5.17 -11.13 8.14
CA ASP A 102 -4.68 -11.65 9.42
C ASP A 102 -3.20 -12.08 9.39
N SER A 103 -2.52 -11.91 8.26
CA SER A 103 -1.12 -12.29 8.11
C SER A 103 -0.22 -11.55 9.08
N ALA A 104 0.73 -12.26 9.69
CA ALA A 104 1.77 -11.69 10.57
C ALA A 104 3.13 -11.58 9.85
N THR A 105 3.23 -12.02 8.60
CA THR A 105 4.47 -12.05 7.83
C THR A 105 4.27 -11.45 6.44
N ASP A 106 5.38 -10.96 5.87
CA ASP A 106 5.43 -10.44 4.50
C ASP A 106 5.68 -11.59 3.51
N ALA A 107 4.78 -11.80 2.53
CA ALA A 107 4.92 -12.83 1.52
C ALA A 107 6.14 -12.60 0.58
N HIS A 108 6.69 -11.38 0.55
CA HIS A 108 7.95 -11.13 -0.14
C HIS A 108 9.12 -11.86 0.50
N ASP A 109 9.04 -12.18 1.80
CA ASP A 109 10.11 -12.79 2.55
C ASP A 109 9.85 -14.26 2.90
N VAL A 110 8.61 -14.62 3.25
CA VAL A 110 8.28 -15.93 3.84
C VAL A 110 6.91 -16.41 3.38
N LEU A 111 6.77 -17.74 3.20
CA LEU A 111 5.49 -18.38 3.00
C LEU A 111 4.69 -18.37 4.31
N ASP A 112 3.55 -17.70 4.29
CA ASP A 112 2.65 -17.57 5.43
C ASP A 112 1.62 -18.69 5.51
N VAL A 113 1.08 -18.92 6.71
CA VAL A 113 0.00 -19.88 6.96
C VAL A 113 -1.12 -19.16 7.71
N CYS A 114 -2.28 -19.07 7.08
CA CYS A 114 -3.48 -18.49 7.69
C CYS A 114 -3.94 -19.37 8.86
N ARG A 115 -4.27 -18.72 9.99
CA ARG A 115 -4.71 -19.42 11.23
C ARG A 115 -6.23 -19.50 11.36
N ALA A 116 -6.97 -18.95 10.40
CA ALA A 116 -8.43 -18.99 10.39
C ALA A 116 -8.93 -20.42 10.16
N ASP A 117 -9.96 -20.82 10.88
CA ASP A 117 -10.74 -22.00 10.57
C ASP A 117 -11.76 -21.69 9.45
N LEU A 118 -12.49 -22.72 9.02
CA LEU A 118 -13.45 -22.59 7.91
C LEU A 118 -14.57 -21.60 8.23
N ALA A 119 -15.10 -21.63 9.45
CA ALA A 119 -16.20 -20.75 9.86
C ALA A 119 -15.76 -19.27 9.84
N ARG A 120 -14.55 -19.01 10.31
CA ARG A 120 -13.97 -17.66 10.23
C ARG A 120 -13.68 -17.24 8.80
N MET A 121 -13.11 -18.11 7.96
CA MET A 121 -12.89 -17.82 6.53
C MET A 121 -14.17 -17.35 5.85
N GLN A 122 -15.29 -18.05 6.11
CA GLN A 122 -16.60 -17.70 5.57
C GLN A 122 -17.17 -16.40 6.12
N ALA A 123 -16.97 -16.13 7.43
CA ALA A 123 -17.53 -14.95 8.10
C ALA A 123 -16.72 -13.66 7.89
N VAL A 124 -15.44 -13.75 7.53
CA VAL A 124 -14.52 -12.62 7.46
C VAL A 124 -13.87 -12.52 6.09
N GLU A 125 -12.98 -13.45 5.77
CA GLU A 125 -12.07 -13.32 4.63
C GLU A 125 -12.83 -13.36 3.28
N LEU A 126 -13.82 -14.26 3.13
CA LEU A 126 -14.57 -14.45 1.87
C LEU A 126 -15.65 -13.39 1.63
N VAL A 127 -16.12 -12.70 2.66
CA VAL A 127 -17.24 -11.73 2.56
C VAL A 127 -16.95 -10.63 1.53
N THR A 128 -15.74 -10.11 1.53
CA THR A 128 -15.31 -9.04 0.61
C THR A 128 -15.13 -9.54 -0.83
N PHE A 129 -14.68 -10.78 -1.02
CA PHE A 129 -14.55 -11.38 -2.36
C PHE A 129 -15.91 -11.73 -2.95
N GLN A 130 -16.84 -12.23 -2.13
CA GLN A 130 -18.24 -12.41 -2.56
C GLN A 130 -18.87 -11.09 -2.99
N ALA A 131 -18.61 -9.99 -2.27
CA ALA A 131 -19.06 -8.65 -2.66
C ALA A 131 -18.44 -8.19 -3.98
N ALA A 132 -17.14 -8.42 -4.19
CA ALA A 132 -16.46 -8.11 -5.45
C ALA A 132 -17.04 -8.91 -6.63
N ILE A 133 -17.32 -10.21 -6.44
CA ILE A 133 -17.93 -11.06 -7.46
C ILE A 133 -19.34 -10.57 -7.79
N ARG A 134 -20.18 -10.29 -6.79
CA ARG A 134 -21.53 -9.72 -7.00
C ARG A 134 -21.50 -8.37 -7.70
N ALA A 135 -20.48 -7.55 -7.44
CA ALA A 135 -20.26 -6.28 -8.14
C ALA A 135 -19.72 -6.45 -9.57
N GLY A 136 -19.52 -7.69 -10.02
CA GLY A 136 -19.09 -8.02 -11.37
C GLY A 136 -17.58 -7.87 -11.60
N ALA A 137 -16.72 -8.02 -10.57
CA ALA A 137 -15.28 -7.98 -10.73
C ALA A 137 -14.80 -8.93 -11.83
N LYS A 138 -14.08 -8.41 -12.83
CA LYS A 138 -13.63 -9.19 -13.99
C LYS A 138 -12.31 -9.94 -13.74
N ALA A 139 -11.60 -9.64 -12.66
CA ALA A 139 -10.39 -10.36 -12.28
C ALA A 139 -10.29 -10.55 -10.77
N VAL A 140 -9.61 -11.64 -10.36
CA VAL A 140 -9.22 -11.93 -8.97
C VAL A 140 -7.74 -12.28 -8.95
N MET A 141 -6.99 -11.72 -8.00
CA MET A 141 -5.58 -12.06 -7.79
C MET A 141 -5.43 -12.96 -6.58
N THR A 142 -4.58 -13.98 -6.71
CA THR A 142 -4.34 -14.98 -5.67
C THR A 142 -3.42 -14.48 -4.56
N ALA A 143 -3.44 -15.16 -3.40
CA ALA A 143 -2.49 -14.93 -2.31
C ALA A 143 -1.40 -16.01 -2.27
N HIS A 144 -0.19 -15.64 -1.84
CA HIS A 144 0.89 -16.60 -1.56
C HIS A 144 0.88 -17.04 -0.09
N THR A 145 -0.26 -17.57 0.35
CA THR A 145 -0.51 -18.01 1.74
C THR A 145 -1.17 -19.38 1.73
N ILE A 146 -0.81 -20.25 2.65
CA ILE A 146 -1.45 -21.55 2.90
C ILE A 146 -2.69 -21.35 3.76
N TYR A 147 -3.79 -21.98 3.38
CA TYR A 147 -5.07 -21.95 4.10
C TYR A 147 -5.47 -23.38 4.49
N PRO A 148 -5.06 -23.84 5.68
CA PRO A 148 -5.22 -25.24 6.10
C PRO A 148 -6.66 -25.81 6.04
N PRO A 149 -7.75 -25.01 6.17
CA PRO A 149 -9.11 -25.51 5.97
C PRO A 149 -9.39 -26.00 4.55
N TYR A 150 -8.67 -25.48 3.54
CA TYR A 150 -8.83 -25.85 2.14
C TYR A 150 -7.65 -26.66 1.60
N ASP A 151 -6.41 -26.23 1.94
CA ASP A 151 -5.19 -26.90 1.48
C ASP A 151 -4.08 -26.73 2.51
N LYS A 152 -3.48 -27.84 2.94
CA LYS A 152 -2.39 -27.85 3.96
C LYS A 152 -1.00 -27.83 3.33
N ILE A 153 -0.91 -27.97 2.00
CA ILE A 153 0.36 -28.17 1.30
C ILE A 153 0.68 -26.98 0.40
N TYR A 154 -0.30 -26.56 -0.40
CA TYR A 154 -0.10 -25.51 -1.41
C TYR A 154 -0.67 -24.17 -0.95
N PRO A 155 0.06 -23.06 -1.20
CA PRO A 155 -0.51 -21.73 -1.06
C PRO A 155 -1.64 -21.52 -2.09
N SER A 156 -2.53 -20.55 -1.83
CA SER A 156 -3.69 -20.28 -2.69
C SER A 156 -3.32 -20.28 -4.19
N THR A 157 -2.22 -19.63 -4.57
CA THR A 157 -1.76 -19.56 -5.97
C THR A 157 -1.54 -20.92 -6.64
N LEU A 158 -1.20 -21.95 -5.86
CA LEU A 158 -0.89 -23.30 -6.36
C LEU A 158 -1.94 -24.34 -5.97
N SER A 159 -3.03 -23.94 -5.31
CA SER A 159 -4.04 -24.81 -4.76
C SER A 159 -5.27 -24.92 -5.65
N ARG A 160 -5.51 -26.10 -6.21
CA ARG A 160 -6.74 -26.43 -6.95
C ARG A 160 -7.98 -26.28 -6.07
N ALA A 161 -7.91 -26.76 -4.83
CA ALA A 161 -9.02 -26.68 -3.87
C ALA A 161 -9.47 -25.22 -3.64
N ILE A 162 -8.54 -24.26 -3.67
CA ILE A 162 -8.86 -22.85 -3.48
C ILE A 162 -9.29 -22.18 -4.79
N LEU A 163 -8.59 -22.40 -5.90
CA LEU A 163 -8.85 -21.64 -7.12
C LEU A 163 -9.94 -22.27 -8.00
N THR A 164 -9.99 -23.59 -8.08
CA THR A 164 -10.99 -24.28 -8.88
C THR A 164 -12.22 -24.60 -8.04
N ASP A 165 -12.04 -25.32 -6.93
CA ASP A 165 -13.20 -25.84 -6.21
C ASP A 165 -13.91 -24.72 -5.42
N LEU A 166 -13.20 -23.90 -4.65
CA LEU A 166 -13.81 -22.79 -3.92
C LEU A 166 -14.14 -21.60 -4.84
N LEU A 167 -13.15 -20.99 -5.54
CA LEU A 167 -13.38 -19.72 -6.25
C LEU A 167 -14.26 -19.91 -7.49
N ARG A 168 -13.96 -20.91 -8.34
CA ARG A 168 -14.72 -21.14 -9.58
C ARG A 168 -16.07 -21.80 -9.32
N GLN A 169 -16.10 -22.92 -8.58
CA GLN A 169 -17.29 -23.75 -8.47
C GLN A 169 -18.21 -23.26 -7.34
N GLU A 170 -17.70 -23.07 -6.13
CA GLU A 170 -18.52 -22.67 -4.98
C GLU A 170 -18.94 -21.20 -5.04
N LEU A 171 -17.99 -20.29 -5.31
CA LEU A 171 -18.27 -18.84 -5.38
C LEU A 171 -18.72 -18.36 -6.76
N GLY A 172 -18.69 -19.21 -7.80
CA GLY A 172 -19.19 -18.91 -9.14
C GLY A 172 -18.39 -17.84 -9.89
N PHE A 173 -17.11 -17.68 -9.62
CA PHE A 173 -16.30 -16.65 -10.30
C PHE A 173 -15.92 -17.08 -11.73
N GLU A 174 -16.36 -16.35 -12.74
CA GLU A 174 -16.12 -16.66 -14.16
C GLU A 174 -15.00 -15.84 -14.81
N GLY A 175 -14.55 -14.74 -14.18
CA GLY A 175 -13.54 -13.83 -14.70
C GLY A 175 -12.11 -14.40 -14.72
N VAL A 176 -11.11 -13.58 -14.95
CA VAL A 176 -9.69 -13.97 -15.03
C VAL A 176 -9.07 -14.13 -13.64
N ILE A 177 -8.42 -15.25 -13.37
CA ILE A 177 -7.59 -15.45 -12.17
C ILE A 177 -6.14 -15.11 -12.50
N VAL A 178 -5.62 -14.09 -11.80
CA VAL A 178 -4.23 -13.62 -11.93
C VAL A 178 -3.43 -14.12 -10.74
N SER A 179 -2.23 -14.65 -10.93
CA SER A 179 -1.35 -14.90 -9.77
C SER A 179 -0.89 -13.58 -9.16
N ASP A 180 -0.61 -13.54 -7.86
CA ASP A 180 0.35 -12.53 -7.37
C ASP A 180 1.73 -12.80 -7.99
N ALA A 181 2.70 -11.89 -7.79
CA ALA A 181 4.01 -12.00 -8.41
C ALA A 181 4.69 -13.33 -8.04
N ILE A 182 4.66 -14.30 -8.98
CA ILE A 182 5.08 -15.69 -8.69
C ILE A 182 6.56 -15.81 -8.34
N GLY A 183 7.36 -14.76 -8.65
CA GLY A 183 8.76 -14.65 -8.28
C GLY A 183 9.01 -14.30 -6.80
N MET A 184 7.98 -14.17 -5.96
CA MET A 184 8.13 -13.87 -4.53
C MET A 184 8.73 -15.04 -3.76
N ALA A 185 9.50 -14.76 -2.71
CA ALA A 185 10.19 -15.77 -1.91
C ALA A 185 9.25 -16.78 -1.24
N ALA A 186 8.01 -16.40 -0.95
CA ALA A 186 6.97 -17.30 -0.46
C ALA A 186 6.77 -18.52 -1.39
N ILE A 187 6.95 -18.34 -2.69
CA ILE A 187 6.84 -19.42 -3.68
C ILE A 187 8.19 -20.04 -3.98
N LEU A 188 9.19 -19.20 -4.38
CA LEU A 188 10.44 -19.70 -4.95
C LEU A 188 11.34 -20.45 -3.97
N LYS A 189 11.20 -20.22 -2.65
CA LYS A 189 11.91 -21.00 -1.63
C LYS A 189 11.53 -22.49 -1.61
N LYS A 190 10.35 -22.85 -2.10
CA LYS A 190 9.84 -24.23 -2.06
C LYS A 190 9.61 -24.84 -3.44
N TRP A 191 9.22 -24.03 -4.42
CA TRP A 191 8.93 -24.50 -5.79
C TRP A 191 9.77 -23.72 -6.80
N PRO A 192 10.63 -24.38 -7.60
CA PRO A 192 11.33 -23.73 -8.70
C PRO A 192 10.36 -23.05 -9.67
N LEU A 193 10.74 -21.92 -10.25
CA LEU A 193 9.87 -21.07 -11.07
C LEU A 193 9.13 -21.82 -12.19
N PRO A 194 9.81 -22.70 -13.01
CA PRO A 194 9.12 -23.46 -14.06
C PRO A 194 7.99 -24.35 -13.52
N LYS A 195 8.25 -25.02 -12.38
CA LYS A 195 7.27 -25.88 -11.72
C LYS A 195 6.15 -25.08 -11.08
N ALA A 196 6.46 -23.96 -10.44
CA ALA A 196 5.47 -23.08 -9.83
C ALA A 196 4.50 -22.52 -10.87
N CYS A 197 4.99 -22.12 -12.05
CA CYS A 197 4.17 -21.64 -13.16
C CYS A 197 3.21 -22.72 -13.67
N ALA A 198 3.68 -23.95 -13.90
CA ALA A 198 2.84 -25.05 -14.34
C ALA A 198 1.76 -25.42 -13.29
N LEU A 199 2.15 -25.50 -12.01
CA LEU A 199 1.23 -25.77 -10.90
C LEU A 199 0.16 -24.68 -10.76
N ALA A 200 0.53 -23.42 -10.92
CA ALA A 200 -0.42 -22.29 -10.85
C ALA A 200 -1.50 -22.41 -11.94
N ILE A 201 -1.10 -22.66 -13.19
CA ILE A 201 -2.07 -22.89 -14.29
C ILE A 201 -2.95 -24.12 -14.00
N GLN A 202 -2.35 -25.21 -13.56
CA GLN A 202 -3.07 -26.43 -13.21
C GLN A 202 -4.10 -26.20 -12.08
N ALA A 203 -3.74 -25.36 -11.09
CA ALA A 203 -4.61 -25.01 -9.97
C ALA A 203 -5.80 -24.14 -10.37
N GLY A 204 -5.72 -23.39 -11.47
CA GLY A 204 -6.82 -22.52 -11.94
C GLY A 204 -6.41 -21.10 -12.31
N VAL A 205 -5.15 -20.73 -12.17
CA VAL A 205 -4.64 -19.41 -12.63
C VAL A 205 -4.74 -19.32 -14.15
N ASP A 206 -5.23 -18.19 -14.65
CA ASP A 206 -5.34 -17.92 -16.09
C ASP A 206 -4.17 -17.07 -16.60
N THR A 207 -3.57 -16.24 -15.75
CA THR A 207 -2.45 -15.38 -16.11
C THR A 207 -1.44 -15.30 -14.98
N ILE A 208 -0.15 -15.44 -15.32
CA ILE A 208 0.94 -15.41 -14.36
C ILE A 208 1.58 -14.01 -14.36
N LEU A 209 1.65 -13.39 -13.17
CA LEU A 209 2.36 -12.15 -12.97
C LEU A 209 3.83 -12.42 -12.66
N LEU A 210 4.71 -11.92 -13.54
CA LEU A 210 6.15 -11.97 -13.39
C LEU A 210 6.72 -10.58 -13.21
N LYS A 211 7.65 -10.40 -12.27
CA LYS A 211 8.57 -9.25 -12.24
C LYS A 211 9.69 -9.52 -13.24
N ALA A 212 9.46 -9.39 -14.55
CA ALA A 212 10.22 -10.17 -15.45
C ALA A 212 11.47 -9.50 -16.01
N ASP A 213 12.60 -10.14 -15.79
CA ASP A 213 13.68 -10.28 -16.77
C ASP A 213 13.36 -11.37 -17.82
N ASP A 214 14.12 -11.41 -18.91
CA ASP A 214 13.89 -12.35 -20.02
C ASP A 214 14.10 -13.81 -19.60
N GLU A 215 14.97 -14.08 -18.67
CA GLU A 215 15.23 -15.41 -18.15
C GLU A 215 14.04 -15.96 -17.38
N SER A 216 13.45 -15.20 -16.47
CA SER A 216 12.26 -15.61 -15.73
C SER A 216 11.06 -15.85 -16.66
N ARG A 217 10.89 -15.00 -17.70
CA ARG A 217 9.86 -15.21 -18.72
C ARG A 217 10.05 -16.50 -19.49
N SER A 218 11.28 -16.78 -19.92
CA SER A 218 11.65 -18.01 -20.62
C SER A 218 11.43 -19.23 -19.75
N GLN A 219 11.87 -19.21 -18.48
CA GLN A 219 11.66 -20.29 -17.53
C GLN A 219 10.15 -20.56 -17.30
N CYS A 220 9.34 -19.54 -17.16
CA CYS A 220 7.89 -19.69 -17.04
C CYS A 220 7.28 -20.32 -18.28
N TYR A 221 7.58 -19.79 -19.47
CA TYR A 221 7.07 -20.29 -20.74
C TYR A 221 7.43 -21.76 -20.97
N PHE A 222 8.72 -22.12 -20.88
CA PHE A 222 9.18 -23.48 -21.10
C PHE A 222 8.71 -24.44 -19.99
N GLY A 223 8.53 -23.95 -18.76
CA GLY A 223 7.98 -24.73 -17.67
C GLY A 223 6.55 -25.18 -17.95
N ILE A 224 5.69 -24.26 -18.41
CA ILE A 224 4.30 -24.55 -18.79
C ILE A 224 4.28 -25.47 -20.02
N LYS A 225 5.01 -25.10 -21.09
CA LYS A 225 5.06 -25.89 -22.32
C LYS A 225 5.47 -27.33 -22.05
N SER A 226 6.56 -27.55 -21.32
CA SER A 226 7.03 -28.88 -20.98
C SER A 226 6.06 -29.67 -20.10
N ALA A 227 5.29 -29.00 -19.23
CA ALA A 227 4.26 -29.67 -18.43
C ALA A 227 3.11 -30.19 -19.31
N VAL A 228 2.72 -29.43 -20.35
CA VAL A 228 1.73 -29.88 -21.34
C VAL A 228 2.29 -31.08 -22.14
N GLU A 229 3.52 -30.98 -22.67
CA GLU A 229 4.16 -32.02 -23.46
C GLU A 229 4.32 -33.34 -22.68
N ARG A 230 4.49 -33.29 -21.36
CA ARG A 230 4.54 -34.47 -20.50
C ARG A 230 3.18 -34.95 -20.00
N GLY A 231 2.08 -34.29 -20.38
CA GLY A 231 0.75 -34.60 -19.90
C GLY A 231 0.46 -34.29 -18.43
N GLU A 232 1.33 -33.52 -17.78
CA GLU A 232 1.17 -33.04 -16.40
C GLU A 232 0.14 -31.89 -16.30
N LEU A 233 -0.01 -31.12 -17.38
CA LEU A 233 -0.98 -30.04 -17.52
C LEU A 233 -1.83 -30.31 -18.76
N ALA A 234 -3.16 -30.44 -18.58
CA ALA A 234 -4.07 -30.63 -19.68
C ALA A 234 -4.12 -29.40 -20.58
N GLU A 235 -4.05 -29.63 -21.91
CA GLU A 235 -4.13 -28.55 -22.90
C GLU A 235 -5.46 -27.80 -22.83
N GLU A 236 -6.57 -28.50 -22.52
CA GLU A 236 -7.90 -27.90 -22.33
C GLU A 236 -7.88 -26.85 -21.23
N ARG A 237 -7.12 -27.07 -20.14
CA ARG A 237 -6.98 -26.08 -19.05
C ARG A 237 -6.24 -24.83 -19.54
N LEU A 238 -5.21 -24.99 -20.37
CA LEU A 238 -4.50 -23.86 -20.97
C LEU A 238 -5.40 -23.10 -21.94
N ASN A 239 -6.13 -23.80 -22.79
CA ASN A 239 -7.07 -23.20 -23.74
C ASN A 239 -8.18 -22.44 -23.03
N ASP A 240 -8.65 -22.92 -21.89
CA ASP A 240 -9.65 -22.26 -21.06
C ASP A 240 -9.10 -20.94 -20.44
N ALA A 241 -7.84 -20.94 -19.96
CA ALA A 241 -7.16 -19.74 -19.49
C ALA A 241 -7.02 -18.68 -20.60
N VAL A 242 -6.56 -19.10 -21.75
CA VAL A 242 -6.37 -18.23 -22.92
C VAL A 242 -7.71 -17.63 -23.35
N ARG A 243 -8.78 -18.44 -23.40
CA ARG A 243 -10.12 -17.96 -23.77
C ARG A 243 -10.62 -16.88 -22.83
N ARG A 244 -10.50 -17.05 -21.50
CA ARG A 244 -10.90 -16.02 -20.53
C ARG A 244 -10.10 -14.74 -20.70
N LEU A 245 -8.79 -14.84 -20.89
CA LEU A 245 -7.93 -13.66 -21.08
C LEU A 245 -8.25 -12.93 -22.39
N LEU A 246 -8.48 -13.67 -23.48
CA LEU A 246 -8.84 -13.07 -24.77
C LEU A 246 -10.22 -12.42 -24.72
N ASN A 247 -11.21 -13.05 -24.08
CA ASN A 247 -12.54 -12.45 -23.88
C ASN A 247 -12.44 -11.15 -23.07
N MET A 248 -11.70 -11.15 -21.97
CA MET A 248 -11.48 -9.93 -21.19
C MET A 248 -10.84 -8.81 -22.04
N LYS A 249 -9.85 -9.13 -22.87
CA LYS A 249 -9.22 -8.18 -23.80
C LYS A 249 -10.19 -7.69 -24.88
N TYR A 250 -11.02 -8.57 -25.38
CA TYR A 250 -12.06 -8.24 -26.37
C TYR A 250 -13.08 -7.26 -25.77
N ASP A 251 -13.60 -7.56 -24.60
CA ASP A 251 -14.54 -6.69 -23.87
C ASP A 251 -13.97 -5.30 -23.59
N GLN A 252 -12.65 -5.20 -23.43
CA GLN A 252 -11.93 -3.93 -23.27
C GLN A 252 -11.66 -3.21 -24.60
N GLY A 253 -12.04 -3.80 -25.74
CA GLY A 253 -11.79 -3.25 -27.07
C GLY A 253 -10.31 -3.19 -27.46
N LEU A 254 -9.46 -4.04 -26.85
CA LEU A 254 -7.99 -3.94 -27.06
C LEU A 254 -7.55 -4.40 -28.46
N PHE A 255 -8.36 -5.19 -29.16
CA PHE A 255 -8.07 -5.61 -30.54
C PHE A 255 -8.23 -4.45 -31.54
N GLU A 256 -9.04 -3.44 -31.21
CA GLU A 256 -9.33 -2.30 -32.08
C GLU A 256 -8.64 -1.01 -31.62
N LYS A 257 -8.51 -0.81 -30.32
CA LYS A 257 -8.14 0.49 -29.72
C LYS A 257 -6.79 0.50 -29.00
N ALA A 258 -6.09 -0.64 -28.89
CA ALA A 258 -4.82 -0.69 -28.19
C ALA A 258 -3.81 0.35 -28.73
N GLY A 259 -3.21 1.11 -27.82
CA GLY A 259 -2.19 2.10 -28.16
C GLY A 259 -2.71 3.37 -28.87
N LYS A 260 -4.04 3.57 -28.95
CA LYS A 260 -4.66 4.74 -29.62
C LYS A 260 -5.13 5.79 -28.60
N ASN A 261 -4.30 6.09 -27.61
CA ASN A 261 -4.62 7.12 -26.64
C ASN A 261 -4.21 8.52 -27.16
N ASP A 262 -5.05 9.50 -26.87
CA ASP A 262 -4.80 10.90 -27.20
C ASP A 262 -4.12 11.62 -26.02
N PRO A 263 -2.85 12.07 -26.15
CA PRO A 263 -2.13 12.76 -25.07
C PRO A 263 -2.81 14.06 -24.60
N ALA A 264 -3.53 14.77 -25.48
CA ALA A 264 -4.25 15.99 -25.12
C ALA A 264 -5.40 15.67 -24.16
N LYS A 265 -6.19 14.63 -24.46
CA LYS A 265 -7.26 14.14 -23.60
C LYS A 265 -6.73 13.61 -22.26
N THR A 266 -5.56 12.99 -22.27
CA THR A 266 -4.91 12.54 -21.04
C THR A 266 -4.69 13.69 -20.07
N THR A 267 -4.15 14.80 -20.55
CA THR A 267 -3.90 16.00 -19.74
C THR A 267 -5.22 16.62 -19.24
N GLU A 268 -6.23 16.69 -20.08
CA GLU A 268 -7.56 17.20 -19.72
C GLU A 268 -8.19 16.38 -18.59
N VAL A 269 -8.20 15.06 -18.72
CA VAL A 269 -8.78 14.15 -17.71
C VAL A 269 -7.98 14.18 -16.40
N ALA A 270 -6.64 14.11 -16.47
CA ALA A 270 -5.81 14.04 -15.27
C ALA A 270 -5.77 15.37 -14.48
N ARG A 271 -5.97 16.51 -15.14
CA ARG A 271 -5.93 17.85 -14.54
C ARG A 271 -7.29 18.53 -14.51
N GLY A 272 -8.35 17.83 -14.82
CA GLY A 272 -9.71 18.33 -14.78
C GLY A 272 -10.08 18.85 -13.40
N ARG A 273 -10.82 19.96 -13.34
CA ARG A 273 -11.24 20.60 -12.11
C ARG A 273 -11.99 19.64 -11.18
N GLU A 274 -12.85 18.80 -11.75
CA GLU A 274 -13.59 17.75 -11.04
C GLU A 274 -12.67 16.82 -10.25
N VAL A 275 -11.57 16.34 -10.87
CA VAL A 275 -10.63 15.42 -10.24
C VAL A 275 -9.85 16.10 -9.10
N ILE A 276 -9.47 17.37 -9.34
CA ILE A 276 -8.76 18.18 -8.32
C ILE A 276 -9.66 18.42 -7.10
N ASP A 277 -10.90 18.85 -7.34
CA ASP A 277 -11.84 19.17 -6.27
C ASP A 277 -12.21 17.90 -5.49
N LEU A 278 -12.43 16.76 -6.18
CA LEU A 278 -12.68 15.46 -5.55
C LEU A 278 -11.49 15.00 -4.70
N SER A 279 -10.25 15.14 -5.20
CA SER A 279 -9.04 14.78 -4.44
C SER A 279 -8.95 15.58 -3.12
N ARG A 280 -9.23 16.89 -3.19
CA ARG A 280 -9.25 17.77 -2.01
C ARG A 280 -10.40 17.42 -1.05
N GLU A 281 -11.57 17.15 -1.59
CA GLU A 281 -12.73 16.76 -0.80
C GLU A 281 -12.46 15.49 0.01
N VAL A 282 -11.96 14.42 -0.65
CA VAL A 282 -11.69 13.16 0.04
C VAL A 282 -10.53 13.31 1.03
N ALA A 283 -9.49 14.08 0.71
CA ALA A 283 -8.40 14.35 1.62
C ALA A 283 -8.86 15.10 2.87
N HIS A 284 -9.72 16.11 2.74
CA HIS A 284 -10.28 16.85 3.86
C HIS A 284 -11.20 15.97 4.71
N LYS A 285 -12.16 15.29 4.08
CA LYS A 285 -13.11 14.43 4.78
C LYS A 285 -12.45 13.27 5.51
N ALA A 286 -11.27 12.82 5.07
CA ALA A 286 -10.56 11.73 5.71
C ALA A 286 -9.74 12.15 6.93
N LEU A 287 -9.51 13.45 7.16
CA LEU A 287 -8.72 13.91 8.30
C LEU A 287 -9.30 13.41 9.63
N LEU A 288 -8.44 12.78 10.42
CA LEU A 288 -8.81 12.20 11.70
C LEU A 288 -7.84 12.67 12.79
N VAL A 289 -8.34 13.38 13.79
CA VAL A 289 -7.59 13.61 15.03
C VAL A 289 -7.71 12.35 15.87
N VAL A 290 -6.66 11.54 15.85
CA VAL A 290 -6.63 10.25 16.55
C VAL A 290 -6.51 10.46 18.06
N ARG A 291 -5.71 11.48 18.45
CA ARG A 291 -5.52 11.86 19.86
C ARG A 291 -5.11 13.33 19.95
N ASP A 292 -5.65 14.03 20.90
CA ASP A 292 -5.24 15.37 21.35
C ASP A 292 -5.78 15.65 22.76
N GLU A 293 -5.33 14.86 23.74
CA GLU A 293 -5.82 14.96 25.13
C GLU A 293 -5.43 16.30 25.78
N LYS A 294 -4.30 16.87 25.35
CA LYS A 294 -3.79 18.15 25.86
C LYS A 294 -4.40 19.37 25.18
N LYS A 295 -5.28 19.15 24.19
CA LYS A 295 -5.90 20.23 23.40
C LYS A 295 -4.86 21.16 22.76
N LEU A 296 -3.87 20.59 22.10
CA LEU A 296 -2.80 21.31 21.42
C LEU A 296 -3.28 21.92 20.09
N LEU A 297 -4.32 21.37 19.52
CA LEU A 297 -4.86 21.81 18.22
C LEU A 297 -6.05 22.77 18.41
N PRO A 298 -6.11 23.86 17.65
CA PRO A 298 -5.11 24.33 16.68
C PRO A 298 -3.82 24.84 17.35
N LEU A 299 -2.70 24.69 16.65
CA LEU A 299 -1.39 25.12 17.12
C LEU A 299 -1.33 26.63 17.32
N ASP A 300 -0.72 27.06 18.41
CA ASP A 300 -0.46 28.46 18.69
C ASP A 300 0.64 29.01 17.78
N LYS A 301 0.30 29.93 16.88
CA LYS A 301 1.21 30.58 15.93
C LYS A 301 2.30 31.41 16.56
N SER A 302 2.15 31.80 17.83
CA SER A 302 3.16 32.54 18.60
C SER A 302 4.32 31.66 19.05
N LYS A 303 4.10 30.36 19.12
CA LYS A 303 5.10 29.36 19.51
C LYS A 303 6.13 29.15 18.41
N LYS A 304 7.38 28.93 18.83
CA LYS A 304 8.45 28.51 17.93
C LYS A 304 8.34 27.01 17.70
N ILE A 305 8.06 26.59 16.48
CA ILE A 305 7.73 25.21 16.12
C ILE A 305 8.88 24.61 15.31
N LEU A 306 9.45 23.51 15.78
CA LEU A 306 10.30 22.67 14.93
C LEU A 306 9.40 21.76 14.08
N VAL A 307 9.55 21.84 12.76
CA VAL A 307 8.86 20.99 11.78
C VAL A 307 9.86 19.98 11.22
N ILE A 308 9.63 18.71 11.47
CA ILE A 308 10.46 17.60 10.95
C ILE A 308 9.68 16.87 9.87
N GLU A 309 10.15 16.96 8.63
CA GLU A 309 9.53 16.28 7.50
C GLU A 309 10.28 15.00 7.15
N GLN A 310 9.57 13.88 7.21
CA GLN A 310 10.10 12.59 6.80
C GLN A 310 10.02 12.42 5.30
N CYS A 311 11.16 12.18 4.65
CA CYS A 311 11.27 11.83 3.25
C CYS A 311 11.56 10.34 3.09
N ILE A 312 10.60 9.55 2.63
CA ILE A 312 10.79 8.10 2.43
C ILE A 312 10.97 7.82 0.92
N PRO A 313 12.13 7.32 0.48
CA PRO A 313 12.29 6.82 -0.87
C PRO A 313 11.42 5.57 -1.05
N TYR A 314 10.64 5.52 -2.12
CA TYR A 314 9.85 4.34 -2.45
C TYR A 314 10.78 3.24 -3.02
N PRO A 315 11.00 2.12 -2.33
CA PRO A 315 12.08 1.18 -2.67
C PRO A 315 11.88 0.46 -4.01
N PHE A 316 10.67 0.51 -4.58
CA PHE A 316 10.32 -0.21 -5.82
C PHE A 316 10.22 0.68 -7.06
N LEU A 317 10.18 2.00 -6.89
CA LEU A 317 10.04 2.97 -7.98
C LEU A 317 11.30 3.81 -8.21
N GLY A 318 12.43 3.39 -7.68
CA GLY A 318 13.71 4.05 -7.87
C GLY A 318 13.83 5.36 -7.07
N LYS A 319 13.75 6.50 -7.75
CA LYS A 319 13.87 7.83 -7.11
C LYS A 319 12.53 8.43 -6.68
N ASP A 320 11.41 7.76 -6.94
CA ASP A 320 10.11 8.26 -6.53
C ASP A 320 9.97 8.16 -5.01
N LEU A 321 9.59 9.26 -4.40
CA LEU A 321 9.39 9.36 -2.96
C LEU A 321 7.94 9.06 -2.60
N TYR A 322 7.73 8.42 -1.46
CA TYR A 322 6.39 8.19 -0.92
C TYR A 322 5.70 9.51 -0.53
N SER A 323 6.50 10.48 -0.05
CA SER A 323 6.14 11.88 0.08
C SER A 323 7.19 12.72 -0.64
N HIS A 324 6.78 13.86 -1.21
CA HIS A 324 7.73 14.76 -1.82
C HIS A 324 8.48 15.53 -0.76
N PRO A 325 9.82 15.67 -0.89
CA PRO A 325 10.61 16.49 0.03
C PRO A 325 10.07 17.92 0.08
N HIS A 326 10.14 18.52 1.24
CA HIS A 326 9.78 19.91 1.53
C HIS A 326 8.28 20.25 1.44
N MET A 327 7.42 19.30 1.12
CA MET A 327 6.00 19.59 0.90
C MET A 327 5.27 19.93 2.21
N PHE A 328 5.56 19.20 3.27
CA PHE A 328 4.96 19.46 4.58
C PHE A 328 5.52 20.75 5.16
N CYS A 329 6.84 20.94 5.11
CA CYS A 329 7.50 22.18 5.50
C CYS A 329 6.92 23.38 4.74
N GLU A 330 6.79 23.31 3.40
CA GLU A 330 6.16 24.37 2.60
C GLU A 330 4.69 24.62 3.02
N ALA A 331 3.94 23.58 3.34
CA ALA A 331 2.56 23.74 3.78
C ALA A 331 2.48 24.45 5.12
N MET A 332 3.36 24.14 6.08
CA MET A 332 3.44 24.76 7.39
C MET A 332 3.81 26.26 7.31
N THR A 333 4.72 26.64 6.41
CA THR A 333 5.12 28.06 6.23
C THR A 333 4.00 28.98 5.77
N LYS A 334 2.92 28.46 5.22
CA LYS A 334 1.74 29.25 4.86
C LYS A 334 0.95 29.75 6.08
N HIS A 335 1.13 29.13 7.23
CA HIS A 335 0.36 29.38 8.44
C HIS A 335 1.15 30.09 9.53
N SER A 336 2.47 29.90 9.57
CA SER A 336 3.35 30.53 10.58
C SER A 336 4.70 30.85 9.98
N THR A 337 5.32 31.93 10.47
CA THR A 337 6.71 32.32 10.17
C THR A 337 7.65 31.97 11.31
N ASN A 338 7.14 31.51 12.45
CA ASN A 338 7.94 31.14 13.61
C ASN A 338 8.28 29.65 13.61
N LEU A 339 8.93 29.19 12.53
CA LEU A 339 9.27 27.80 12.28
C LEU A 339 10.79 27.60 12.19
N ILE A 340 11.24 26.47 12.73
CA ILE A 340 12.51 25.84 12.37
C ILE A 340 12.14 24.67 11.46
N LEU A 341 12.72 24.56 10.27
CA LEU A 341 12.42 23.51 9.31
C LEU A 341 13.56 22.51 9.24
N ASP A 342 13.25 21.25 9.45
CA ASP A 342 14.15 20.12 9.26
C ASP A 342 13.50 19.20 8.23
N ASP A 343 13.98 19.26 7.00
CA ASP A 343 13.45 18.55 5.83
C ASP A 343 14.44 17.50 5.28
N THR A 344 15.50 17.23 6.03
CA THR A 344 16.57 16.31 5.64
C THR A 344 16.40 14.91 6.19
N ALA A 345 15.47 14.71 7.12
CA ALA A 345 15.32 13.47 7.86
C ALA A 345 14.89 12.29 6.96
N PHE A 346 15.87 11.58 6.47
CA PHE A 346 15.74 10.21 5.98
C PHE A 346 15.88 9.28 7.18
N HIS A 347 14.80 8.61 7.58
CA HIS A 347 14.90 7.50 8.55
C HIS A 347 15.82 7.81 9.74
N ALA A 348 15.44 8.71 10.59
CA ALA A 348 16.18 9.01 11.83
C ALA A 348 16.49 7.75 12.67
N ASP A 349 15.80 6.64 12.42
CA ASP A 349 16.06 5.34 13.04
C ASP A 349 17.32 4.65 12.50
N ASP A 350 17.78 5.01 11.30
CA ASP A 350 18.91 4.36 10.62
C ASP A 350 20.21 5.20 10.71
N ASP A 351 20.13 6.49 11.10
CA ASP A 351 21.28 7.39 11.23
C ASP A 351 21.29 8.13 12.58
N GLU A 352 22.25 7.78 13.43
CA GLU A 352 22.41 8.41 14.75
C GLU A 352 22.73 9.91 14.64
N GLY A 353 23.37 10.36 13.56
CA GLY A 353 23.72 11.76 13.34
C GLY A 353 22.50 12.63 13.06
N GLU A 354 21.59 12.18 12.20
CA GLU A 354 20.31 12.87 11.92
C GLU A 354 19.43 12.96 13.18
N LEU A 355 19.45 11.92 13.98
CA LEU A 355 18.70 11.87 15.23
C LEU A 355 19.24 12.90 16.25
N ASP A 356 20.55 13.02 16.39
CA ASP A 356 21.17 13.98 17.30
C ASP A 356 20.94 15.42 16.81
N GLU A 357 20.98 15.68 15.51
CA GLU A 357 20.67 16.99 14.93
C GLU A 357 19.22 17.41 15.22
N ALA A 358 18.25 16.53 15.00
CA ALA A 358 16.84 16.78 15.32
C ALA A 358 16.64 17.11 16.81
N LEU A 359 17.35 16.42 17.72
CA LEU A 359 17.31 16.70 19.16
C LEU A 359 17.92 18.05 19.51
N GLU A 360 19.01 18.46 18.86
CA GLU A 360 19.63 19.78 19.08
C GLU A 360 18.71 20.90 18.56
N LEU A 361 18.06 20.72 17.41
CA LEU A 361 17.07 21.67 16.89
C LEU A 361 15.86 21.78 17.82
N ALA A 362 15.41 20.67 18.40
CA ALA A 362 14.27 20.64 19.30
C ALA A 362 14.47 21.48 20.57
N LYS A 363 15.71 21.63 21.05
CA LYS A 363 16.05 22.52 22.22
C LYS A 363 15.73 23.98 21.94
N GLN A 364 15.63 24.39 20.68
CA GLN A 364 15.40 25.78 20.26
C GLN A 364 13.90 26.06 20.00
N ALA A 365 13.01 25.04 20.14
CA ALA A 365 11.60 25.12 19.84
C ALA A 365 10.73 24.90 21.09
N ASP A 366 9.54 25.49 21.08
CA ASP A 366 8.53 25.29 22.14
C ASP A 366 7.80 23.95 21.97
N LEU A 367 7.67 23.47 20.73
CA LEU A 367 7.06 22.17 20.39
C LEU A 367 7.62 21.65 19.06
N VAL A 368 7.45 20.34 18.86
CA VAL A 368 7.86 19.65 17.64
C VAL A 368 6.63 19.15 16.91
N VAL A 369 6.52 19.42 15.62
CA VAL A 369 5.54 18.84 14.71
C VAL A 369 6.29 17.99 13.70
N MET A 370 5.93 16.72 13.56
CA MET A 370 6.66 15.85 12.64
C MET A 370 5.74 14.96 11.84
N THR A 371 6.17 14.60 10.64
CA THR A 371 5.52 13.53 9.87
C THR A 371 6.11 12.18 10.27
N ASN A 372 5.25 11.15 10.34
CA ASN A 372 5.66 9.77 10.53
C ASN A 372 4.84 8.89 9.59
N PHE A 373 5.31 8.75 8.37
CA PHE A 373 4.65 7.99 7.32
C PHE A 373 5.26 6.60 7.18
N PHE A 374 4.40 5.63 6.97
CA PHE A 374 4.77 4.23 6.84
C PHE A 374 4.58 3.80 5.37
N ALA A 375 5.64 3.34 4.73
CA ALA A 375 5.54 2.66 3.44
C ALA A 375 4.98 1.24 3.60
N ARG A 376 5.38 0.57 4.69
CA ARG A 376 4.88 -0.72 5.21
C ARG A 376 5.13 -0.75 6.70
N ILE A 377 4.22 -1.34 7.47
CA ILE A 377 4.08 -1.13 8.92
C ILE A 377 5.35 -1.39 9.76
N GLU A 378 6.35 -2.16 9.34
CA GLU A 378 7.37 -2.55 10.32
C GLU A 378 8.84 -2.50 9.90
N LYS A 379 9.18 -2.46 8.65
CA LYS A 379 10.58 -2.81 8.34
C LYS A 379 11.48 -1.67 7.92
N ARG A 380 10.95 -0.55 7.51
CA ARG A 380 11.78 0.62 7.14
C ARG A 380 10.97 1.90 7.17
N GLY A 381 11.58 2.93 7.71
CA GLY A 381 11.16 4.28 7.43
C GLY A 381 10.06 4.81 8.32
N ASN A 382 10.14 4.61 9.61
CA ASN A 382 9.30 5.33 10.53
C ASN A 382 10.16 6.10 11.55
N ASN A 383 9.70 7.28 11.93
CA ASN A 383 10.38 8.13 12.91
C ASN A 383 9.94 7.83 14.35
N SER A 384 9.54 6.60 14.64
CA SER A 384 9.05 6.24 15.96
C SER A 384 10.11 6.35 17.06
N HIS A 385 11.36 6.06 16.77
CA HIS A 385 12.46 6.25 17.71
C HIS A 385 12.69 7.73 18.04
N LEU A 386 12.58 8.61 17.03
CA LEU A 386 12.69 10.04 17.24
C LEU A 386 11.57 10.56 18.15
N VAL A 387 10.32 10.12 17.96
CA VAL A 387 9.21 10.45 18.87
C VAL A 387 9.57 10.08 20.31
N LYS A 388 10.06 8.86 20.53
CA LYS A 388 10.45 8.40 21.86
C LYS A 388 11.56 9.23 22.48
N LYS A 389 12.63 9.54 21.74
CA LYS A 389 13.75 10.35 22.23
C LYS A 389 13.33 11.78 22.55
N LEU A 390 12.53 12.42 21.67
CA LEU A 390 11.96 13.74 21.92
C LEU A 390 11.09 13.75 23.19
N LYS A 391 10.25 12.73 23.38
CA LYS A 391 9.42 12.60 24.58
C LYS A 391 10.27 12.39 25.84
N ALA A 392 11.30 11.55 25.78
CA ALA A 392 12.25 11.35 26.87
C ALA A 392 13.03 12.62 27.25
N ALA A 393 13.31 13.49 26.27
CA ALA A 393 13.91 14.80 26.48
C ALA A 393 12.91 15.87 26.96
N GLY A 394 11.62 15.54 27.15
CA GLY A 394 10.60 16.43 27.69
C GLY A 394 9.88 17.31 26.66
N HIS A 395 10.13 17.13 25.38
CA HIS A 395 9.47 17.92 24.33
C HIS A 395 7.98 17.58 24.15
N THR A 396 7.19 18.58 23.79
CA THR A 396 5.81 18.39 23.28
C THR A 396 5.91 17.98 21.82
N VAL A 397 5.27 16.85 21.45
CA VAL A 397 5.38 16.28 20.09
C VAL A 397 4.00 16.06 19.50
N VAL A 398 3.77 16.62 18.31
CA VAL A 398 2.60 16.43 17.46
C VAL A 398 3.02 15.63 16.23
N VAL A 399 2.31 14.54 15.94
CA VAL A 399 2.64 13.67 14.80
C VAL A 399 1.52 13.71 13.77
N VAL A 400 1.90 13.90 12.49
CA VAL A 400 1.04 13.66 11.33
C VAL A 400 1.44 12.32 10.71
N THR A 401 0.48 11.41 10.55
CA THR A 401 0.73 10.05 10.05
C THR A 401 -0.25 9.64 8.96
N ASN A 402 0.18 8.74 8.09
CA ASN A 402 -0.68 8.14 7.06
C ASN A 402 -1.40 6.86 7.53
N SER A 403 -1.21 6.45 8.77
CA SER A 403 -1.83 5.24 9.33
C SER A 403 -2.56 5.55 10.63
N PRO A 404 -3.82 5.08 10.80
CA PRO A 404 -4.54 5.22 12.05
C PRO A 404 -4.03 4.26 13.13
N TYR A 405 -3.25 3.25 12.74
CA TYR A 405 -2.61 2.33 13.69
C TYR A 405 -1.49 3.06 14.43
N ILE A 406 -1.83 3.58 15.60
CA ILE A 406 -0.84 4.17 16.50
C ILE A 406 -0.07 3.02 17.15
N MET A 407 1.07 2.66 16.56
CA MET A 407 1.88 1.58 17.06
C MET A 407 3.20 2.07 17.60
N GLY A 408 3.76 1.31 18.55
CA GLY A 408 5.03 1.63 19.15
C GLY A 408 5.05 3.03 19.75
N THR A 409 6.08 3.77 19.42
CA THR A 409 6.39 5.06 20.00
C THR A 409 5.56 6.23 19.49
N THR A 410 4.86 6.11 18.34
CA THR A 410 3.87 7.11 17.93
C THR A 410 2.76 7.25 18.96
N ALA A 411 2.50 6.19 19.74
CA ALA A 411 1.59 6.21 20.88
C ALA A 411 2.06 7.13 22.02
N GLU A 412 3.31 7.57 22.05
CA GLU A 412 3.87 8.48 23.06
C GLU A 412 3.73 9.95 22.68
N ALA A 413 3.39 10.30 21.42
CA ALA A 413 3.17 11.68 20.98
C ALA A 413 2.00 12.33 21.74
N ASP A 414 2.03 13.64 21.96
CA ASP A 414 1.00 14.38 22.71
C ASP A 414 -0.27 14.58 21.88
N ALA A 415 -0.13 14.76 20.57
CA ALA A 415 -1.24 14.76 19.63
C ALA A 415 -0.88 13.95 18.37
N VAL A 416 -1.87 13.31 17.75
CA VAL A 416 -1.72 12.51 16.54
C VAL A 416 -2.86 12.82 15.58
N VAL A 417 -2.49 13.23 14.38
CA VAL A 417 -3.40 13.48 13.25
C VAL A 417 -3.11 12.43 12.18
N CYS A 418 -4.13 11.68 11.76
CA CYS A 418 -4.04 10.77 10.61
C CYS A 418 -4.65 11.43 9.38
N ASN A 419 -3.85 11.58 8.32
CA ASN A 419 -4.27 12.07 7.02
C ASN A 419 -4.37 10.98 5.95
N PHE A 420 -4.11 9.74 6.32
CA PHE A 420 -4.12 8.50 5.53
C PHE A 420 -3.18 8.48 4.31
N SER A 421 -2.59 9.59 3.88
CA SER A 421 -1.82 9.61 2.63
C SER A 421 -0.66 10.60 2.67
N GLY A 422 0.45 10.25 2.01
CA GLY A 422 1.51 11.20 1.64
C GLY A 422 1.20 12.03 0.38
N SER A 423 -0.04 11.99 -0.13
CA SER A 423 -0.41 12.78 -1.32
C SER A 423 -0.36 14.28 -1.05
N PRO A 424 -0.10 15.10 -2.08
CA PRO A 424 0.03 16.56 -1.92
C PRO A 424 -1.18 17.22 -1.25
N ASP A 425 -2.40 16.79 -1.59
CA ASP A 425 -3.61 17.36 -0.99
C ASP A 425 -3.74 16.95 0.48
N SER A 426 -3.47 15.68 0.81
CA SER A 426 -3.53 15.20 2.20
C SER A 426 -2.52 15.89 3.11
N ILE A 427 -1.31 16.15 2.60
CA ILE A 427 -0.27 16.86 3.36
C ILE A 427 -0.67 18.32 3.59
N ARG A 428 -1.13 19.04 2.56
CA ARG A 428 -1.54 20.44 2.68
C ARG A 428 -2.70 20.60 3.64
N ILE A 429 -3.72 19.76 3.51
CA ILE A 429 -4.92 19.84 4.36
C ILE A 429 -4.60 19.43 5.80
N ALA A 430 -3.63 18.54 6.03
CA ALA A 430 -3.15 18.26 7.39
C ALA A 430 -2.50 19.50 8.03
N ALA A 431 -1.67 20.24 7.30
CA ALA A 431 -1.12 21.51 7.79
C ALA A 431 -2.22 22.55 8.06
N ASP A 432 -3.22 22.66 7.17
CA ASP A 432 -4.38 23.54 7.37
C ASP A 432 -5.13 23.20 8.67
N LEU A 433 -5.31 21.90 8.98
CA LEU A 433 -5.94 21.45 10.22
C LEU A 433 -5.11 21.80 11.44
N LEU A 434 -3.81 21.58 11.39
CA LEU A 434 -2.91 21.89 12.51
C LEU A 434 -3.02 23.35 12.98
N PHE A 435 -3.30 24.28 12.08
CA PHE A 435 -3.45 25.70 12.39
C PHE A 435 -4.91 26.19 12.41
N GLY A 436 -5.86 25.27 12.38
CA GLY A 436 -7.29 25.60 12.49
C GLY A 436 -7.91 26.24 11.25
N ALA A 437 -7.24 26.23 10.10
CA ALA A 437 -7.76 26.75 8.83
C ALA A 437 -8.87 25.84 8.28
N VAL A 438 -8.83 24.55 8.60
CA VAL A 438 -9.93 23.61 8.39
C VAL A 438 -10.22 22.85 9.69
N GLN A 439 -11.45 22.33 9.81
CA GLN A 439 -11.87 21.50 10.95
C GLN A 439 -12.01 20.04 10.49
N PRO A 440 -11.78 19.05 11.39
CA PRO A 440 -12.09 17.67 11.10
C PRO A 440 -13.56 17.52 10.74
N CYS A 441 -13.89 16.68 9.78
CA CYS A 441 -15.27 16.40 9.43
C CYS A 441 -15.94 15.61 10.58
N PRO A 442 -17.07 16.07 11.16
CA PRO A 442 -17.70 15.40 12.31
C PRO A 442 -18.16 13.97 12.02
N SER A 443 -18.39 13.63 10.76
CA SER A 443 -18.79 12.27 10.34
C SER A 443 -17.63 11.30 10.23
N THR A 444 -16.37 11.77 10.19
CA THR A 444 -15.18 10.93 10.06
C THR A 444 -14.97 10.13 11.35
N LYS A 445 -14.79 8.83 11.19
CA LYS A 445 -14.64 7.90 12.31
C LYS A 445 -13.41 7.04 12.14
N MET A 446 -12.93 6.51 13.27
CA MET A 446 -11.88 5.47 13.26
C MET A 446 -12.35 4.27 12.44
N PRO A 447 -11.64 3.90 11.36
CA PRO A 447 -12.05 2.82 10.45
C PRO A 447 -11.68 1.43 10.96
N VAL A 448 -10.96 1.35 12.07
CA VAL A 448 -10.44 0.12 12.66
C VAL A 448 -10.49 0.18 14.18
N LYS A 449 -10.53 -0.98 14.83
CA LYS A 449 -10.36 -1.09 16.27
C LYS A 449 -8.86 -1.01 16.59
N LEU A 450 -8.47 -0.04 17.40
CA LEU A 450 -7.10 0.01 17.88
C LEU A 450 -6.88 -1.06 18.94
N PRO A 451 -5.74 -1.79 18.89
CA PRO A 451 -5.37 -2.67 20.00
C PRO A 451 -5.21 -1.83 21.26
N PRO A 452 -5.55 -2.38 22.45
CA PRO A 452 -5.27 -1.69 23.70
C PRO A 452 -3.77 -1.37 23.76
N VAL A 453 -3.43 -0.11 24.08
CA VAL A 453 -2.04 0.30 24.25
C VAL A 453 -1.46 -0.50 25.43
N LYS A 454 -0.86 -1.66 25.15
CA LYS A 454 -0.06 -2.35 26.14
C LYS A 454 1.20 -1.51 26.35
N ALA A 455 1.42 -1.06 27.59
CA ALA A 455 2.71 -0.51 27.97
C ALA A 455 3.80 -1.46 27.43
N ALA A 456 4.77 -0.88 26.73
CA ALA A 456 5.85 -1.66 26.12
C ALA A 456 6.42 -2.63 27.15
N PRO A 457 6.57 -3.93 26.86
CA PRO A 457 7.20 -4.83 27.79
C PRO A 457 8.59 -4.27 28.10
N ALA A 458 8.88 -4.06 29.38
CA ALA A 458 10.19 -3.62 29.85
C ALA A 458 11.25 -4.48 29.18
N GLY A 459 12.12 -3.87 28.38
CA GLY A 459 13.04 -4.56 27.50
C GLY A 459 13.89 -5.55 28.27
N LYS A 460 13.88 -6.81 27.85
CA LYS A 460 14.93 -7.74 28.23
C LYS A 460 16.25 -7.16 27.69
N PRO A 461 17.30 -7.09 28.52
CA PRO A 461 18.59 -6.58 28.07
C PRO A 461 19.06 -7.43 26.87
N ALA A 462 19.45 -6.76 25.79
CA ALA A 462 19.97 -7.39 24.58
C ALA A 462 21.12 -8.33 24.96
N ALA A 463 21.00 -9.59 24.57
CA ALA A 463 22.07 -10.57 24.74
C ALA A 463 23.30 -10.05 23.96
N LYS A 464 24.42 -9.83 24.67
CA LYS A 464 25.71 -9.43 24.06
C LYS A 464 26.06 -10.44 22.97
N LYS A 465 26.14 -9.98 21.71
CA LYS A 465 26.72 -10.76 20.62
C LYS A 465 28.18 -11.08 20.97
N PRO A 466 28.66 -12.31 20.74
CA PRO A 466 30.07 -12.62 20.94
C PRO A 466 30.91 -11.83 19.94
N SER A 467 31.99 -11.22 20.41
CA SER A 467 32.96 -10.46 19.63
C SER A 467 33.65 -11.35 18.61
N GLY A 468 33.15 -11.39 17.36
CA GLY A 468 33.80 -12.04 16.25
C GLY A 468 34.95 -11.19 15.71
N LYS A 469 36.12 -11.77 15.61
CA LYS A 469 37.35 -11.17 15.06
C LYS A 469 37.09 -10.62 13.64
N LYS A 470 37.48 -9.34 13.40
CA LYS A 470 37.50 -8.72 12.07
C LYS A 470 38.35 -9.54 11.09
N PRO A 471 37.88 -9.83 9.88
CA PRO A 471 38.75 -10.32 8.80
C PRO A 471 39.65 -9.18 8.28
N PRO A 472 40.84 -9.50 7.76
CA PRO A 472 41.81 -8.50 7.32
C PRO A 472 41.33 -7.72 6.09
N ALA A 473 41.63 -6.44 6.06
CA ALA A 473 41.31 -5.51 5.00
C ALA A 473 41.86 -5.92 3.64
N LYS A 474 41.03 -6.11 2.63
CA LYS A 474 41.43 -6.23 1.23
C LYS A 474 41.80 -4.85 0.69
N LYS A 475 43.02 -4.72 0.17
CA LYS A 475 43.54 -3.53 -0.52
C LYS A 475 42.67 -3.20 -1.73
N SER A 476 42.19 -1.96 -1.80
CA SER A 476 41.43 -1.40 -2.91
C SER A 476 42.33 -1.20 -4.14
N ALA A 477 41.87 -1.69 -5.30
CA ALA A 477 42.44 -1.37 -6.61
C ALA A 477 41.93 0.03 -7.08
N PRO A 478 42.72 0.76 -7.90
CA PRO A 478 42.40 2.14 -8.24
C PRO A 478 41.23 2.24 -9.23
N LYS A 479 40.28 3.19 -8.94
CA LYS A 479 39.18 3.54 -9.82
C LYS A 479 39.70 4.22 -11.09
N LYS A 480 39.46 3.63 -12.25
CA LYS A 480 39.57 4.30 -13.57
C LYS A 480 38.34 5.19 -13.73
N GLY A 481 38.56 6.49 -13.87
CA GLY A 481 37.54 7.46 -14.20
C GLY A 481 37.03 7.26 -15.63
N PHE A 482 35.72 7.30 -15.80
CA PHE A 482 35.08 7.51 -17.10
C PHE A 482 34.51 8.92 -17.12
N ALA A 483 35.12 9.74 -17.97
CA ALA A 483 34.58 11.05 -18.34
C ALA A 483 33.50 10.85 -19.42
N PHE A 484 32.30 11.36 -19.19
CA PHE A 484 31.31 11.57 -20.25
C PHE A 484 31.27 13.06 -20.57
N GLY A 485 31.91 13.42 -21.70
CA GLY A 485 31.60 14.64 -22.43
C GLY A 485 30.62 14.29 -23.52
N GLY A 486 29.61 15.10 -23.72
CA GLY A 486 28.67 14.99 -24.82
C GLY A 486 27.55 16.00 -24.72
N LYS A 487 27.72 17.09 -25.48
CA LYS A 487 26.73 18.11 -25.80
C LYS A 487 25.55 17.49 -26.59
N CYS A 488 24.37 17.84 -26.29
CA CYS A 488 23.26 18.44 -27.00
C CYS A 488 21.98 18.27 -26.17
#